data_b1bfea4f053dbd7afef07b35e764e584
#
_entry.id   b1bfea4f053dbd7afef07b35e764e584
#
_cell.length_a   1.000
_cell.length_b   1.000
_cell.length_c   1.000
_cell.angle_alpha   90.00
_cell.angle_beta   90.00
_cell.angle_gamma   90.00
#
_symmetry.space_group_name_H-M   'P 1'
#
loop_
_entity.id
_entity.type
_entity.pdbx_description
1 polymer ?
#
loop_
_entity_poly.entity_id
_entity_poly.type
_entity_poly.pdbx_seq_one_letter_code
_entity_poly.pdbx_strand_id
1 'polypeptide(L)'
;MKILLVLFLLIFKLTYSYINIYPVKFVERIDNEGAYKKFVLYNKSEDKVRYRFYFEKTNKKMDMSDWCSLSLTSLELEPLERKEIVILCKAPENVLSGRYTAKLAIKEVDVVSKDRKLQHKRYLTKLILNMVGYVGERGVAMLKSEELNLEGIKFIDINDSNLIFTRQGRTYIYNLEQKKIQNNYYGEILERVNDRYILKIKNRYELRNLDFYDKSLSYEEVLESGNIGTFIVKKDNKYGVINKDGKVLIDFKYKILEKFKGEFSIYQNFDNYKKGIIDSKGKILLNPIFDELYITKNGNWLGKKKGLYFTSNMKVLKIDRIIPNKKDILVYEKDNKYGLINLFNLKFTENIYESISQEVDTGFILENEGKYSLIKSGEFFENKIENDVDTQHDYIIKIDDDIYGLGNFKRKSLKYYNLYTGVKLEQEFKNLKKGSSEVVVGEVKDEYYFIRSSDSKIIAKTKKDNLIYINKKYILLKEKIDYKLINIQEI
;
A
#
# COMPACT_ATOMS: atom_id res chain seq x y z
N MET A 1 56.34 -1.58 -8.11
CA MET A 1 54.99 -1.96 -7.69
C MET A 1 54.48 -1.18 -6.47
N LYS A 2 55.29 -0.84 -5.46
CA LYS A 2 54.84 -0.06 -4.28
C LYS A 2 54.54 1.43 -4.56
N ILE A 3 55.19 2.05 -5.55
CA ILE A 3 54.98 3.47 -5.91
C ILE A 3 53.67 3.67 -6.68
N LEU A 4 53.23 2.67 -7.47
CA LEU A 4 51.98 2.75 -8.21
C LEU A 4 50.75 2.63 -7.28
N LEU A 5 50.87 1.91 -6.17
CA LEU A 5 49.80 1.75 -5.16
C LEU A 5 49.57 3.02 -4.33
N VAL A 6 50.64 3.80 -4.09
CA VAL A 6 50.56 5.09 -3.38
C VAL A 6 49.96 6.16 -4.28
N LEU A 7 50.24 6.14 -5.59
CA LEU A 7 49.63 7.04 -6.55
C LEU A 7 48.13 6.75 -6.74
N PHE A 8 47.71 5.46 -6.64
CA PHE A 8 46.31 5.09 -6.77
C PHE A 8 45.47 5.45 -5.52
N LEU A 9 46.10 5.53 -4.34
CA LEU A 9 45.46 5.99 -3.10
C LEU A 9 45.33 7.51 -2.99
N LEU A 10 46.11 8.27 -3.79
CA LEU A 10 46.05 9.74 -3.83
C LEU A 10 44.99 10.29 -4.81
N ILE A 11 44.42 9.46 -5.68
CA ILE A 11 43.47 9.90 -6.72
C ILE A 11 42.02 9.80 -6.25
N PHE A 12 41.71 9.13 -5.14
CA PHE A 12 40.34 8.98 -4.63
C PHE A 12 40.05 9.73 -3.32
N LYS A 13 40.49 10.98 -3.18
CA LYS A 13 39.75 11.94 -2.35
C LYS A 13 38.60 12.52 -3.17
N LEU A 14 37.63 11.70 -3.56
CA LEU A 14 36.32 12.20 -3.93
C LEU A 14 35.67 12.71 -2.63
N THR A 15 35.90 13.98 -2.35
CA THR A 15 35.13 14.71 -1.32
C THR A 15 33.70 14.81 -1.83
N TYR A 16 32.87 13.84 -1.47
CA TYR A 16 31.42 13.99 -1.61
C TYR A 16 30.99 15.13 -0.69
N SER A 17 30.81 16.32 -1.25
CA SER A 17 30.16 17.41 -0.56
C SER A 17 28.67 17.00 -0.42
N TYR A 18 28.21 16.70 0.77
CA TYR A 18 26.81 16.50 1.06
C TYR A 18 26.39 17.37 2.26
N ILE A 19 25.19 17.91 2.17
CA ILE A 19 24.65 18.78 3.21
C ILE A 19 24.19 17.90 4.37
N ASN A 20 24.87 18.01 5.52
CA ASN A 20 24.46 17.33 6.76
C ASN A 20 23.46 18.20 7.51
N ILE A 21 22.25 17.72 7.64
CA ILE A 21 21.17 18.37 8.39
C ILE A 21 20.42 17.35 9.24
N TYR A 22 20.08 17.74 10.46
CA TYR A 22 19.26 16.94 11.37
C TYR A 22 18.30 17.85 12.15
N PRO A 23 17.03 17.46 12.31
CA PRO A 23 16.38 16.27 11.72
C PRO A 23 16.21 16.40 10.19
N VAL A 24 15.95 15.28 9.51
CA VAL A 24 15.76 15.25 8.05
C VAL A 24 14.30 15.43 7.61
N LYS A 25 13.41 15.72 8.58
CA LYS A 25 11.96 15.85 8.33
C LYS A 25 11.36 16.99 9.15
N PHE A 26 10.48 17.75 8.52
CA PHE A 26 9.51 18.62 9.17
C PHE A 26 8.13 18.00 8.95
N VAL A 27 7.48 17.53 10.03
CA VAL A 27 6.13 16.97 10.00
C VAL A 27 5.45 17.43 11.28
N GLU A 28 4.70 18.54 11.21
CA GLU A 28 4.18 19.22 12.38
C GLU A 28 2.74 19.72 12.15
N ARG A 29 1.99 19.91 13.23
CA ARG A 29 0.72 20.63 13.21
C ARG A 29 1.01 22.14 13.20
N ILE A 30 0.45 22.87 12.23
CA ILE A 30 0.80 24.26 11.94
C ILE A 30 -0.35 25.26 12.10
N ASP A 31 -1.51 24.82 12.61
CA ASP A 31 -2.60 25.70 13.00
C ASP A 31 -2.37 26.34 14.40
N ASN A 32 -3.27 27.19 14.82
CA ASN A 32 -3.21 27.94 16.08
C ASN A 32 -1.91 28.75 16.22
N GLU A 33 -1.02 28.34 17.13
CA GLU A 33 0.28 28.98 17.36
C GLU A 33 1.31 28.68 16.27
N GLY A 34 1.01 27.73 15.37
CA GLY A 34 1.96 27.23 14.40
C GLY A 34 2.93 26.22 15.02
N ALA A 35 3.93 25.83 14.23
CA ALA A 35 4.99 24.94 14.68
C ALA A 35 6.35 25.53 14.37
N TYR A 36 7.28 25.46 15.31
CA TYR A 36 8.69 25.72 15.06
C TYR A 36 9.51 24.45 15.25
N LYS A 37 10.54 24.31 14.44
CA LYS A 37 11.47 23.18 14.55
C LYS A 37 12.89 23.63 14.30
N LYS A 38 13.78 23.19 15.18
CA LYS A 38 15.21 23.43 15.08
C LYS A 38 15.86 22.38 14.17
N PHE A 39 16.72 22.83 13.29
CA PHE A 39 17.55 22.01 12.43
C PHE A 39 18.99 22.36 12.66
N VAL A 40 19.83 21.37 12.85
CA VAL A 40 21.27 21.53 13.00
C VAL A 40 21.95 21.21 11.69
N LEU A 41 22.71 22.15 11.15
CA LEU A 41 23.62 21.91 10.04
C LEU A 41 25.03 21.68 10.58
N TYR A 42 25.72 20.73 9.98
CA TYR A 42 27.09 20.38 10.36
C TYR A 42 27.99 20.37 9.13
N ASN A 43 29.05 21.16 9.19
CA ASN A 43 30.08 21.15 8.17
C ASN A 43 31.13 20.07 8.48
N LYS A 44 31.11 18.97 7.77
CA LYS A 44 32.11 17.90 7.89
C LYS A 44 33.33 18.09 7.02
N SER A 45 33.35 19.14 6.18
CA SER A 45 34.49 19.43 5.28
C SER A 45 35.62 20.12 6.01
N GLU A 46 36.82 20.10 5.39
CA GLU A 46 38.00 20.85 5.82
C GLU A 46 37.94 22.33 5.41
N ASP A 47 36.96 22.70 4.57
CA ASP A 47 36.76 24.04 4.07
C ASP A 47 35.57 24.73 4.72
N LYS A 48 35.62 26.06 4.78
CA LYS A 48 34.48 26.90 5.12
C LYS A 48 33.39 26.77 4.05
N VAL A 49 32.13 26.61 4.49
CA VAL A 49 30.96 26.47 3.61
C VAL A 49 29.94 27.55 3.91
N ARG A 50 29.23 27.98 2.88
CA ARG A 50 28.09 28.90 3.01
C ARG A 50 26.88 28.27 2.38
N TYR A 51 25.76 28.29 3.08
CA TYR A 51 24.45 27.83 2.62
C TYR A 51 23.50 29.00 2.46
N ARG A 52 22.65 28.94 1.42
CA ARG A 52 21.43 29.75 1.27
C ARG A 52 20.21 28.88 1.43
N PHE A 53 19.19 29.43 2.12
CA PHE A 53 17.94 28.79 2.40
C PHE A 53 16.80 29.57 1.75
N TYR A 54 15.93 28.89 1.05
CA TYR A 54 14.72 29.49 0.47
C TYR A 54 13.66 28.44 0.23
N PHE A 55 12.40 28.84 0.30
CA PHE A 55 11.30 28.00 -0.08
C PHE A 55 11.09 28.02 -1.59
N GLU A 56 11.00 26.85 -2.20
CA GLU A 56 10.61 26.72 -3.61
C GLU A 56 9.10 26.77 -3.70
N LYS A 57 8.57 27.76 -4.41
CA LYS A 57 7.14 27.79 -4.72
C LYS A 57 6.81 26.63 -5.64
N THR A 58 5.80 25.87 -5.23
CA THR A 58 5.22 24.81 -6.07
C THR A 58 3.91 25.33 -6.61
N ASN A 59 3.56 25.02 -7.87
CA ASN A 59 2.23 25.34 -8.42
C ASN A 59 1.12 24.47 -7.80
N LYS A 60 1.42 23.78 -6.68
CA LYS A 60 0.48 22.94 -5.96
C LYS A 60 -0.37 23.77 -5.03
N LYS A 61 -1.65 23.55 -5.06
CA LYS A 61 -2.65 24.31 -4.31
C LYS A 61 -2.60 24.09 -2.78
N MET A 62 -2.03 22.96 -2.31
CA MET A 62 -1.77 22.70 -0.88
C MET A 62 -0.32 23.06 -0.52
N ASP A 63 0.18 24.16 -1.07
CA ASP A 63 1.52 24.70 -0.80
C ASP A 63 1.47 25.60 0.43
N MET A 64 2.29 25.29 1.44
CA MET A 64 2.45 26.09 2.65
C MET A 64 3.74 26.91 2.66
N SER A 65 4.43 27.04 1.52
CA SER A 65 5.71 27.75 1.47
C SER A 65 5.63 29.20 1.94
N ASP A 66 4.51 29.88 1.64
CA ASP A 66 4.24 31.26 2.08
C ASP A 66 3.84 31.35 3.56
N TRP A 67 3.57 30.22 4.22
CA TRP A 67 3.23 30.15 5.65
C TRP A 67 4.44 29.86 6.51
N CYS A 68 5.59 29.62 5.90
CA CYS A 68 6.82 29.23 6.58
C CYS A 68 7.85 30.35 6.52
N SER A 69 8.56 30.53 7.62
CA SER A 69 9.67 31.49 7.75
C SER A 69 10.91 30.80 8.30
N LEU A 70 12.05 31.41 8.06
CA LEU A 70 13.36 30.92 8.46
C LEU A 70 14.00 31.92 9.41
N SER A 71 14.64 31.45 10.46
CA SER A 71 15.43 32.33 11.36
C SER A 71 16.62 32.98 10.63
N LEU A 72 17.16 32.32 9.60
CA LEU A 72 18.27 32.77 8.77
C LEU A 72 18.04 32.34 7.31
N THR A 73 18.35 33.24 6.37
CA THR A 73 18.30 32.94 4.93
C THR A 73 19.67 32.57 4.37
N SER A 74 20.73 32.75 5.15
CA SER A 74 22.11 32.35 4.80
C SER A 74 22.86 32.00 6.08
N LEU A 75 23.77 31.04 5.98
CA LEU A 75 24.60 30.58 7.09
C LEU A 75 25.99 30.19 6.62
N GLU A 76 27.03 30.67 7.32
CA GLU A 76 28.41 30.22 7.14
C GLU A 76 28.80 29.28 8.26
N LEU A 77 29.51 28.22 7.91
CA LEU A 77 30.05 27.24 8.83
C LEU A 77 31.56 27.07 8.58
N GLU A 78 32.35 27.25 9.62
CA GLU A 78 33.76 26.87 9.62
C GLU A 78 33.90 25.32 9.58
N PRO A 79 35.07 24.77 9.28
CA PRO A 79 35.33 23.36 9.36
C PRO A 79 34.88 22.77 10.72
N LEU A 80 34.17 21.65 10.68
CA LEU A 80 33.63 20.94 11.85
C LEU A 80 32.62 21.72 12.72
N GLU A 81 32.20 22.90 12.27
CA GLU A 81 31.23 23.72 13.00
C GLU A 81 29.81 23.20 12.81
N ARG A 82 28.98 23.39 13.88
CA ARG A 82 27.54 23.12 13.90
C ARG A 82 26.78 24.40 14.21
N LYS A 83 25.73 24.67 13.46
CA LYS A 83 24.81 25.79 13.75
C LYS A 83 23.37 25.38 13.59
N GLU A 84 22.50 26.02 14.34
CA GLU A 84 21.06 25.81 14.30
C GLU A 84 20.40 26.83 13.36
N ILE A 85 19.38 26.34 12.64
CA ILE A 85 18.36 27.19 12.02
C ILE A 85 17.00 26.80 12.57
N VAL A 86 16.12 27.74 12.69
CA VAL A 86 14.74 27.52 13.11
C VAL A 86 13.82 27.73 11.92
N ILE A 87 12.95 26.80 11.69
CA ILE A 87 11.86 26.91 10.72
C ILE A 87 10.59 27.08 11.53
N LEU A 88 9.84 28.14 11.25
CA LEU A 88 8.51 28.39 11.80
C LEU A 88 7.51 28.28 10.64
N CYS A 89 6.46 27.47 10.81
CA CYS A 89 5.33 27.44 9.87
C CYS A 89 4.03 27.65 10.65
N LYS A 90 3.22 28.61 10.21
CA LYS A 90 1.92 28.92 10.81
C LYS A 90 0.88 29.09 9.69
N ALA A 91 -0.17 28.26 9.74
CA ALA A 91 -1.28 28.38 8.80
C ALA A 91 -2.07 29.67 9.06
N PRO A 92 -2.56 30.34 8.01
CA PRO A 92 -3.50 31.43 8.16
C PRO A 92 -4.82 30.97 8.82
N GLU A 93 -5.55 31.91 9.38
CA GLU A 93 -6.90 31.66 9.88
C GLU A 93 -7.83 31.25 8.72
N ASN A 94 -8.79 30.39 8.99
CA ASN A 94 -9.79 29.90 8.02
C ASN A 94 -9.26 29.03 6.86
N VAL A 95 -8.09 28.43 7.02
CA VAL A 95 -7.57 27.45 6.08
C VAL A 95 -8.25 26.10 6.31
N LEU A 96 -8.52 25.37 5.24
CA LEU A 96 -9.10 24.04 5.30
C LEU A 96 -8.23 23.09 6.13
N SER A 97 -8.87 22.27 6.96
CA SER A 97 -8.17 21.16 7.63
C SER A 97 -7.61 20.21 6.59
N GLY A 98 -6.37 19.78 6.78
CA GLY A 98 -5.72 18.87 5.84
C GLY A 98 -4.20 18.92 5.89
N ARG A 99 -3.59 18.23 4.94
CA ARG A 99 -2.14 18.10 4.79
C ARG A 99 -1.61 19.08 3.75
N TYR A 100 -0.68 19.92 4.17
CA TYR A 100 0.02 20.91 3.34
C TYR A 100 1.49 20.55 3.18
N THR A 101 2.11 20.99 2.12
CA THR A 101 3.52 20.68 1.84
C THR A 101 4.31 21.92 1.46
N ALA A 102 5.59 21.94 1.79
CA ALA A 102 6.55 22.93 1.28
C ALA A 102 7.87 22.26 0.93
N LYS A 103 8.67 22.92 0.09
CA LYS A 103 10.02 22.49 -0.23
C LYS A 103 10.99 23.56 0.23
N LEU A 104 11.82 23.23 1.22
CA LEU A 104 12.95 24.06 1.62
C LEU A 104 14.19 23.65 0.82
N ALA A 105 14.68 24.54 0.01
CA ALA A 105 15.96 24.39 -0.69
C ALA A 105 17.10 24.89 0.20
N ILE A 106 18.09 24.05 0.40
CA ILE A 106 19.36 24.36 1.06
C ILE A 106 20.43 24.27 -0.03
N LYS A 107 20.92 25.41 -0.47
CA LYS A 107 21.87 25.48 -1.57
C LYS A 107 23.25 25.94 -1.04
N GLU A 108 24.26 25.14 -1.29
CA GLU A 108 25.64 25.57 -1.08
C GLU A 108 25.98 26.67 -2.08
N VAL A 109 26.63 27.72 -1.60
CA VAL A 109 27.12 28.84 -2.44
C VAL A 109 28.63 28.97 -2.29
N ASP A 110 29.28 29.41 -3.36
CA ASP A 110 30.72 29.56 -3.34
C ASP A 110 31.16 30.62 -2.34
N VAL A 111 32.21 30.31 -1.59
CA VAL A 111 32.88 31.24 -0.69
C VAL A 111 34.15 31.67 -1.39
N VAL A 112 34.22 32.93 -1.83
CA VAL A 112 35.41 33.48 -2.48
C VAL A 112 36.58 33.41 -1.51
N SER A 113 37.49 32.45 -1.70
CA SER A 113 38.75 32.40 -0.98
C SER A 113 39.67 33.52 -1.47
N LYS A 114 40.32 34.23 -0.54
CA LYS A 114 41.33 35.25 -0.89
C LYS A 114 42.58 34.65 -1.50
N ASP A 115 42.84 33.37 -1.36
CA ASP A 115 43.98 32.66 -1.92
C ASP A 115 43.65 31.98 -3.26
N ARG A 116 43.93 32.67 -4.34
CA ARG A 116 43.66 32.24 -5.74
C ARG A 116 44.57 31.12 -6.28
N LYS A 117 45.33 30.38 -5.47
CA LYS A 117 46.38 29.48 -6.03
C LYS A 117 45.95 28.02 -6.25
N LEU A 118 44.78 27.59 -5.85
CA LEU A 118 44.28 26.25 -6.14
C LEU A 118 42.79 26.29 -6.48
N GLN A 119 42.46 26.52 -7.75
CA GLN A 119 41.09 26.34 -8.27
C GLN A 119 40.78 24.84 -8.39
N HIS A 120 40.44 24.19 -7.30
CA HIS A 120 39.70 22.93 -7.40
C HIS A 120 38.26 23.27 -7.77
N LYS A 121 37.77 22.73 -8.89
CA LYS A 121 36.35 22.80 -9.25
C LYS A 121 35.56 22.14 -8.16
N ARG A 122 34.88 22.92 -7.31
CA ARG A 122 34.01 22.44 -6.25
C ARG A 122 32.59 22.30 -6.81
N TYR A 123 32.00 21.12 -6.69
CA TYR A 123 30.59 20.91 -7.03
C TYR A 123 29.74 21.48 -5.91
N LEU A 124 28.92 22.48 -6.22
CA LEU A 124 27.99 23.07 -5.29
C LEU A 124 26.76 22.15 -5.15
N THR A 125 26.42 21.76 -3.93
CA THR A 125 25.32 20.88 -3.65
C THR A 125 24.02 21.63 -3.36
N LYS A 126 22.90 21.00 -3.67
CA LYS A 126 21.56 21.46 -3.33
C LYS A 126 20.78 20.30 -2.71
N LEU A 127 20.25 20.52 -1.52
CA LEU A 127 19.35 19.61 -0.83
C LEU A 127 17.93 20.18 -0.83
N ILE A 128 16.95 19.36 -1.10
CA ILE A 128 15.53 19.71 -0.92
C ILE A 128 14.98 18.95 0.29
N LEU A 129 14.61 19.69 1.32
CA LEU A 129 13.89 19.17 2.47
C LEU A 129 12.38 19.28 2.18
N ASN A 130 11.73 18.13 2.02
CA ASN A 130 10.27 18.09 1.89
C ASN A 130 9.64 18.23 3.28
N MET A 131 8.78 19.24 3.42
CA MET A 131 8.11 19.58 4.66
C MET A 131 6.62 19.26 4.57
N VAL A 132 6.04 18.86 5.69
CA VAL A 132 4.61 18.57 5.82
C VAL A 132 4.06 19.31 7.02
N GLY A 133 3.00 20.09 6.80
CA GLY A 133 2.22 20.75 7.85
C GLY A 133 0.79 20.21 7.86
N TYR A 134 0.23 20.02 9.03
CA TYR A 134 -1.17 19.66 9.20
C TYR A 134 -1.95 20.81 9.82
N VAL A 135 -3.11 21.11 9.25
CA VAL A 135 -4.13 21.97 9.82
C VAL A 135 -5.26 21.08 10.32
N GLY A 136 -5.62 21.17 11.60
CA GLY A 136 -6.50 20.23 12.26
C GLY A 136 -5.78 18.96 12.77
N GLU A 137 -6.51 17.88 13.02
CA GLU A 137 -5.94 16.59 13.38
C GLU A 137 -5.20 15.97 12.20
N ARG A 138 -4.03 15.36 12.45
CA ARG A 138 -3.26 14.67 11.42
C ARG A 138 -4.10 13.57 10.77
N GLY A 139 -4.11 13.52 9.45
CA GLY A 139 -4.91 12.54 8.69
C GLY A 139 -6.41 12.78 8.72
N VAL A 140 -6.89 13.91 9.28
CA VAL A 140 -8.31 14.25 9.36
C VAL A 140 -8.61 15.52 8.57
N ALA A 141 -9.59 15.46 7.68
CA ALA A 141 -10.13 16.61 6.95
C ALA A 141 -11.62 16.79 7.29
N MET A 142 -12.03 18.02 7.63
CA MET A 142 -13.43 18.39 7.81
C MET A 142 -13.99 18.95 6.50
N LEU A 143 -15.02 18.31 5.96
CA LEU A 143 -15.68 18.69 4.71
C LEU A 143 -17.05 19.30 5.03
N LYS A 144 -17.28 20.51 4.55
CA LYS A 144 -18.54 21.22 4.78
C LYS A 144 -19.65 20.68 3.90
N SER A 145 -20.83 20.46 4.46
CA SER A 145 -21.96 19.87 3.76
C SER A 145 -22.75 20.84 2.88
N GLU A 146 -22.56 22.15 3.06
CA GLU A 146 -23.37 23.18 2.37
C GLU A 146 -23.37 23.05 0.85
N GLU A 147 -22.28 22.48 0.26
CA GLU A 147 -22.12 22.31 -1.18
C GLU A 147 -21.80 20.85 -1.57
N LEU A 148 -21.73 19.93 -0.59
CA LEU A 148 -21.21 18.60 -0.77
C LEU A 148 -22.12 17.55 -0.12
N ASN A 149 -22.86 16.79 -0.94
CA ASN A 149 -23.62 15.65 -0.46
C ASN A 149 -22.84 14.35 -0.74
N LEU A 150 -22.32 13.71 0.31
CA LEU A 150 -21.56 12.47 0.27
C LEU A 150 -22.36 11.23 0.70
N GLU A 151 -23.66 11.34 0.89
CA GLU A 151 -24.49 10.18 1.19
C GLU A 151 -24.62 9.26 -0.03
N GLY A 152 -24.52 7.96 0.18
CA GLY A 152 -24.64 6.95 -0.88
C GLY A 152 -23.47 6.91 -1.88
N ILE A 153 -22.28 7.40 -1.48
CA ILE A 153 -21.08 7.27 -2.31
C ILE A 153 -20.60 5.81 -2.38
N LYS A 154 -19.99 5.47 -3.52
CA LYS A 154 -19.40 4.15 -3.76
C LYS A 154 -17.87 4.18 -3.85
N PHE A 155 -17.30 5.34 -4.01
CA PHE A 155 -15.87 5.58 -4.07
C PHE A 155 -15.54 6.98 -3.58
N ILE A 156 -14.40 7.14 -2.91
CA ILE A 156 -13.82 8.44 -2.54
C ILE A 156 -12.29 8.37 -2.59
N ASP A 157 -11.66 9.41 -3.14
CA ASP A 157 -10.21 9.62 -3.10
C ASP A 157 -9.90 11.13 -3.08
N ILE A 158 -8.69 11.47 -2.65
CA ILE A 158 -8.15 12.83 -2.76
C ILE A 158 -6.94 12.79 -3.68
N ASN A 159 -6.95 13.64 -4.70
CA ASN A 159 -5.83 13.88 -5.58
C ASN A 159 -5.51 15.37 -5.62
N ASP A 160 -4.35 15.75 -5.09
CA ASP A 160 -3.97 17.14 -4.84
C ASP A 160 -5.03 17.89 -4.02
N SER A 161 -5.67 18.91 -4.59
CA SER A 161 -6.78 19.67 -3.96
C SER A 161 -8.17 19.24 -4.41
N ASN A 162 -8.28 18.12 -5.09
CA ASN A 162 -9.55 17.62 -5.58
C ASN A 162 -10.01 16.41 -4.77
N LEU A 163 -11.23 16.48 -4.24
CA LEU A 163 -11.97 15.34 -3.74
C LEU A 163 -12.68 14.67 -4.92
N ILE A 164 -12.37 13.42 -5.18
CA ILE A 164 -12.97 12.63 -6.25
C ILE A 164 -13.87 11.60 -5.62
N PHE A 165 -15.14 11.61 -6.01
CA PHE A 165 -16.10 10.64 -5.47
C PHE A 165 -17.09 10.18 -6.53
N THR A 166 -17.59 8.97 -6.34
CA THR A 166 -18.61 8.36 -7.21
C THR A 166 -19.92 8.21 -6.48
N ARG A 167 -21.01 8.68 -7.09
CA ARG A 167 -22.38 8.58 -6.61
C ARG A 167 -23.35 8.45 -7.77
N GLN A 168 -24.33 7.56 -7.67
CA GLN A 168 -25.40 7.38 -8.65
C GLN A 168 -24.92 7.25 -10.10
N GLY A 169 -23.88 6.42 -10.33
CA GLY A 169 -23.35 6.16 -11.67
C GLY A 169 -22.51 7.29 -12.28
N ARG A 170 -22.15 8.30 -11.50
CA ARG A 170 -21.30 9.40 -11.94
C ARG A 170 -20.13 9.62 -11.00
N THR A 171 -19.02 10.03 -11.58
CA THR A 171 -17.82 10.47 -10.86
C THR A 171 -17.78 11.99 -10.85
N TYR A 172 -17.60 12.57 -9.69
CA TYR A 172 -17.54 14.00 -9.44
C TYR A 172 -16.13 14.39 -9.01
N ILE A 173 -15.67 15.53 -9.51
CA ILE A 173 -14.43 16.19 -9.09
C ILE A 173 -14.82 17.48 -8.39
N TYR A 174 -14.62 17.49 -7.07
CA TYR A 174 -14.88 18.65 -6.21
C TYR A 174 -13.59 19.30 -5.78
N ASN A 175 -13.40 20.56 -6.09
CA ASN A 175 -12.22 21.30 -5.67
C ASN A 175 -12.39 21.80 -4.24
N LEU A 176 -11.50 21.35 -3.35
CA LEU A 176 -11.53 21.63 -1.92
C LEU A 176 -11.28 23.11 -1.58
N GLU A 177 -10.53 23.84 -2.42
CA GLU A 177 -10.24 25.27 -2.20
C GLU A 177 -11.36 26.16 -2.72
N GLN A 178 -11.83 25.88 -3.94
CA GLN A 178 -12.93 26.64 -4.54
C GLN A 178 -14.30 26.24 -4.00
N LYS A 179 -14.36 25.16 -3.21
CA LYS A 179 -15.57 24.61 -2.59
C LYS A 179 -16.70 24.34 -3.59
N LYS A 180 -16.35 23.86 -4.80
CA LYS A 180 -17.32 23.57 -5.85
C LYS A 180 -16.96 22.38 -6.70
N ILE A 181 -17.99 21.75 -7.28
CA ILE A 181 -17.81 20.72 -8.30
C ILE A 181 -17.23 21.37 -9.55
N GLN A 182 -16.04 20.98 -9.94
CA GLN A 182 -15.38 21.47 -11.17
C GLN A 182 -15.85 20.70 -12.39
N ASN A 183 -16.05 19.40 -12.22
CA ASN A 183 -16.42 18.54 -13.33
C ASN A 183 -17.15 17.28 -12.85
N ASN A 184 -17.87 16.63 -13.76
CA ASN A 184 -18.44 15.32 -13.53
C ASN A 184 -18.36 14.47 -14.81
N TYR A 185 -18.20 13.18 -14.63
CA TYR A 185 -18.06 12.19 -15.69
C TYR A 185 -19.11 11.09 -15.53
N TYR A 186 -19.55 10.55 -16.66
CA TYR A 186 -20.39 9.38 -16.65
C TYR A 186 -19.52 8.16 -16.34
N GLY A 187 -19.91 7.38 -15.32
CA GLY A 187 -19.21 6.18 -14.92
C GLY A 187 -18.86 6.16 -13.42
N GLU A 188 -18.71 4.98 -12.90
CA GLU A 188 -18.33 4.72 -11.51
C GLU A 188 -16.87 4.32 -11.46
N ILE A 189 -16.07 4.97 -10.64
CA ILE A 189 -14.73 4.49 -10.30
C ILE A 189 -14.90 3.24 -9.45
N LEU A 190 -14.28 2.14 -9.88
CA LEU A 190 -14.24 0.90 -9.13
C LEU A 190 -13.06 0.90 -8.16
N GLU A 191 -11.91 1.33 -8.66
CA GLU A 191 -10.69 1.41 -7.86
C GLU A 191 -9.66 2.36 -8.49
N ARG A 192 -8.67 2.72 -7.65
CA ARG A 192 -7.43 3.36 -8.09
C ARG A 192 -6.31 2.34 -8.06
N VAL A 193 -5.65 2.17 -9.20
CA VAL A 193 -4.46 1.32 -9.35
C VAL A 193 -3.28 2.20 -9.74
N ASN A 194 -2.35 2.41 -8.82
CA ASN A 194 -1.21 3.32 -8.98
C ASN A 194 -1.64 4.75 -9.35
N ASP A 195 -1.32 5.19 -10.57
CA ASP A 195 -1.63 6.52 -11.13
C ASP A 195 -2.85 6.52 -12.08
N ARG A 196 -3.66 5.47 -12.05
CA ARG A 196 -4.84 5.31 -12.91
C ARG A 196 -6.10 4.98 -12.10
N TYR A 197 -7.24 5.49 -12.59
CA TYR A 197 -8.56 5.05 -12.17
C TYR A 197 -9.12 4.04 -13.16
N ILE A 198 -9.73 2.98 -12.64
CA ILE A 198 -10.55 2.04 -13.41
C ILE A 198 -11.99 2.48 -13.24
N LEU A 199 -12.62 2.94 -14.33
CA LEU A 199 -14.01 3.35 -14.37
C LEU A 199 -14.85 2.28 -15.06
N LYS A 200 -16.05 2.04 -14.55
CA LYS A 200 -17.09 1.26 -15.21
C LYS A 200 -18.10 2.20 -15.84
N ILE A 201 -18.27 2.08 -17.16
CA ILE A 201 -19.24 2.86 -17.95
C ILE A 201 -20.14 1.87 -18.70
N LYS A 202 -21.37 1.67 -18.22
CA LYS A 202 -22.28 0.65 -18.75
C LYS A 202 -21.60 -0.74 -18.72
N ASN A 203 -21.34 -1.33 -19.88
CA ASN A 203 -20.73 -2.66 -20.05
C ASN A 203 -19.25 -2.60 -20.46
N ARG A 204 -18.60 -1.45 -20.31
CA ARG A 204 -17.19 -1.26 -20.63
C ARG A 204 -16.43 -0.66 -19.48
N TYR A 205 -15.12 -0.84 -19.52
CA TYR A 205 -14.19 -0.30 -18.53
C TYR A 205 -13.26 0.69 -19.21
N GLU A 206 -12.95 1.79 -18.52
CA GLU A 206 -12.00 2.79 -18.97
C GLU A 206 -10.87 2.95 -17.97
N LEU A 207 -9.65 3.11 -18.50
CA LEU A 207 -8.50 3.58 -17.74
C LEU A 207 -8.36 5.09 -17.93
N ARG A 208 -8.31 5.83 -16.82
CA ARG A 208 -8.14 7.28 -16.78
C ARG A 208 -6.97 7.67 -15.91
N ASN A 209 -6.24 8.72 -16.26
CA ASN A 209 -5.28 9.31 -15.34
C ASN A 209 -5.98 10.00 -14.16
N LEU A 210 -5.21 10.38 -13.14
CA LEU A 210 -5.79 10.98 -11.93
C LEU A 210 -6.44 12.35 -12.16
N ASP A 211 -6.07 13.04 -13.23
CA ASP A 211 -6.59 14.37 -13.57
C ASP A 211 -7.74 14.32 -14.61
N PHE A 212 -8.05 13.13 -15.13
CA PHE A 212 -9.09 12.92 -16.16
C PHE A 212 -8.88 13.65 -17.49
N TYR A 213 -7.68 14.15 -17.77
CA TYR A 213 -7.37 14.92 -19.00
C TYR A 213 -6.90 14.06 -20.17
N ASP A 214 -6.50 12.80 -19.92
CA ASP A 214 -6.04 11.92 -20.98
C ASP A 214 -7.17 11.32 -21.80
N LYS A 215 -6.84 10.85 -23.00
CA LYS A 215 -7.75 10.05 -23.80
C LYS A 215 -8.04 8.74 -23.08
N SER A 216 -9.31 8.41 -22.90
CA SER A 216 -9.70 7.15 -22.28
C SER A 216 -9.32 5.95 -23.12
N LEU A 217 -8.80 4.93 -22.46
CA LEU A 217 -8.57 3.60 -23.02
C LEU A 217 -9.73 2.71 -22.63
N SER A 218 -10.52 2.25 -23.58
CA SER A 218 -11.78 1.53 -23.33
C SER A 218 -11.65 0.05 -23.71
N TYR A 219 -12.03 -0.82 -22.76
CA TYR A 219 -11.96 -2.28 -22.87
C TYR A 219 -13.25 -2.94 -22.38
N GLU A 220 -13.42 -4.23 -22.70
CA GLU A 220 -14.53 -5.04 -22.18
C GLU A 220 -14.33 -5.40 -20.71
N GLU A 221 -13.08 -5.52 -20.27
CA GLU A 221 -12.68 -5.75 -18.90
C GLU A 221 -11.27 -5.19 -18.66
N VAL A 222 -11.03 -4.71 -17.45
CA VAL A 222 -9.72 -4.23 -16.99
C VAL A 222 -9.46 -4.81 -15.61
N LEU A 223 -8.33 -5.47 -15.43
CA LEU A 223 -7.87 -6.06 -14.19
C LEU A 223 -6.45 -5.59 -13.88
N GLU A 224 -6.14 -5.42 -12.61
CA GLU A 224 -4.76 -5.24 -12.18
C GLU A 224 -3.93 -6.46 -12.56
N SER A 225 -2.78 -6.26 -13.22
CA SER A 225 -1.97 -7.40 -13.69
C SER A 225 -1.18 -8.10 -12.59
N GLY A 226 -0.91 -7.43 -11.47
CA GLY A 226 0.02 -7.86 -10.42
C GLY A 226 1.41 -7.22 -10.56
N ASN A 227 1.75 -6.63 -11.70
CA ASN A 227 2.98 -5.89 -11.94
C ASN A 227 2.69 -4.38 -12.03
N ILE A 228 3.55 -3.57 -11.43
CA ILE A 228 3.35 -2.11 -11.35
C ILE A 228 3.24 -1.50 -12.76
N GLY A 229 2.21 -0.69 -12.97
CA GLY A 229 2.01 0.06 -14.21
C GLY A 229 1.55 -0.77 -15.41
N THR A 230 1.07 -2.00 -15.19
CA THR A 230 0.51 -2.85 -16.24
C THR A 230 -0.88 -3.35 -15.88
N PHE A 231 -1.68 -3.68 -16.90
CA PHE A 231 -3.07 -4.12 -16.74
C PHE A 231 -3.34 -5.32 -17.65
N ILE A 232 -4.05 -6.30 -17.13
CA ILE A 232 -4.67 -7.33 -17.94
C ILE A 232 -5.99 -6.75 -18.45
N VAL A 233 -6.18 -6.74 -19.75
CA VAL A 233 -7.38 -6.19 -20.37
C VAL A 233 -7.99 -7.14 -21.37
N LYS A 234 -9.32 -7.06 -21.52
CA LYS A 234 -10.08 -7.86 -22.47
C LYS A 234 -10.55 -7.00 -23.63
N LYS A 235 -10.24 -7.42 -24.84
CA LYS A 235 -10.67 -6.81 -26.09
C LYS A 235 -11.04 -7.89 -27.12
N ASP A 236 -12.16 -7.72 -27.79
CA ASP A 236 -12.67 -8.68 -28.77
C ASP A 236 -12.71 -10.12 -28.20
N ASN A 237 -13.20 -10.21 -26.95
CA ASN A 237 -13.32 -11.44 -26.16
C ASN A 237 -11.98 -12.15 -25.84
N LYS A 238 -10.84 -11.48 -26.02
CA LYS A 238 -9.49 -12.02 -25.77
C LYS A 238 -8.76 -11.18 -24.72
N TYR A 239 -8.00 -11.86 -23.86
CA TYR A 239 -7.14 -11.20 -22.89
C TYR A 239 -5.75 -10.97 -23.45
N GLY A 240 -5.18 -9.83 -23.07
CA GLY A 240 -3.82 -9.41 -23.29
C GLY A 240 -3.33 -8.53 -22.14
N VAL A 241 -2.11 -8.03 -22.24
CA VAL A 241 -1.52 -7.12 -21.25
C VAL A 241 -1.12 -5.82 -21.92
N ILE A 242 -1.45 -4.71 -21.29
CA ILE A 242 -1.03 -3.36 -21.69
C ILE A 242 -0.26 -2.67 -20.58
N ASN A 243 0.55 -1.68 -20.93
CA ASN A 243 1.07 -0.72 -19.95
C ASN A 243 0.01 0.37 -19.65
N LYS A 244 0.33 1.27 -18.72
CA LYS A 244 -0.53 2.39 -18.32
C LYS A 244 -0.90 3.34 -19.48
N ASP A 245 -0.12 3.39 -20.55
CA ASP A 245 -0.32 4.27 -21.71
C ASP A 245 -1.06 3.55 -22.85
N GLY A 246 -1.48 2.30 -22.62
CA GLY A 246 -2.23 1.49 -23.59
C GLY A 246 -1.37 0.75 -24.61
N LYS A 247 -0.03 0.78 -24.46
CA LYS A 247 0.86 -0.01 -25.31
C LYS A 247 0.71 -1.49 -24.96
N VAL A 248 0.48 -2.31 -25.99
CA VAL A 248 0.37 -3.75 -25.86
C VAL A 248 1.74 -4.35 -25.52
N LEU A 249 1.78 -5.11 -24.42
CA LEU A 249 2.95 -5.86 -23.96
C LEU A 249 2.79 -7.35 -24.25
N ILE A 250 1.58 -7.88 -24.13
CA ILE A 250 1.21 -9.25 -24.50
C ILE A 250 -0.05 -9.19 -25.35
N ASP A 251 0.00 -9.80 -26.52
CA ASP A 251 -1.07 -9.76 -27.52
C ASP A 251 -2.40 -10.33 -27.02
N PHE A 252 -3.50 -9.83 -27.60
CA PHE A 252 -4.87 -10.27 -27.33
C PHE A 252 -5.16 -11.60 -28.02
N LYS A 253 -4.83 -12.70 -27.36
CA LYS A 253 -5.02 -14.05 -27.92
C LYS A 253 -5.46 -15.11 -26.92
N TYR A 254 -5.46 -14.78 -25.61
CA TYR A 254 -5.78 -15.75 -24.58
C TYR A 254 -7.26 -15.73 -24.22
N LYS A 255 -7.82 -16.90 -23.92
CA LYS A 255 -9.17 -17.06 -23.36
C LYS A 255 -9.21 -16.67 -21.90
N ILE A 256 -8.15 -16.99 -21.15
CA ILE A 256 -7.93 -16.61 -19.76
C ILE A 256 -6.46 -16.20 -19.62
N LEU A 257 -6.23 -15.15 -18.85
CA LEU A 257 -4.93 -14.74 -18.39
C LEU A 257 -5.11 -14.30 -16.92
N GLU A 258 -4.52 -15.05 -16.00
CA GLU A 258 -4.65 -14.76 -14.56
C GLU A 258 -3.68 -13.65 -14.13
N LYS A 259 -3.91 -13.05 -12.95
CA LYS A 259 -3.00 -12.07 -12.35
C LYS A 259 -1.60 -12.67 -12.21
N PHE A 260 -0.58 -11.90 -12.58
CA PHE A 260 0.81 -12.32 -12.44
C PHE A 260 1.20 -12.46 -10.96
N LYS A 261 1.87 -13.53 -10.65
CA LYS A 261 2.60 -13.75 -9.40
C LYS A 261 4.10 -13.59 -9.69
N GLY A 262 4.65 -12.40 -9.40
CA GLY A 262 5.97 -12.03 -9.89
C GLY A 262 6.01 -12.00 -11.42
N GLU A 263 6.93 -12.76 -12.03
CA GLU A 263 7.09 -12.82 -13.49
C GLU A 263 6.15 -13.82 -14.18
N PHE A 264 5.28 -14.55 -13.47
CA PHE A 264 4.57 -15.70 -14.01
C PHE A 264 3.06 -15.55 -13.93
N SER A 265 2.35 -15.98 -14.98
CA SER A 265 0.89 -16.04 -15.01
C SER A 265 0.41 -17.37 -15.60
N ILE A 266 -0.77 -17.79 -15.19
CA ILE A 266 -1.49 -18.91 -15.78
C ILE A 266 -2.32 -18.42 -16.95
N TYR A 267 -2.23 -19.09 -18.08
CA TYR A 267 -3.03 -18.79 -19.25
C TYR A 267 -3.80 -20.00 -19.76
N GLN A 268 -4.84 -19.74 -20.54
CA GLN A 268 -5.63 -20.72 -21.26
C GLN A 268 -5.91 -20.21 -22.69
N ASN A 269 -5.77 -21.10 -23.68
CA ASN A 269 -6.13 -20.82 -25.06
C ASN A 269 -7.61 -21.16 -25.33
N PHE A 270 -8.11 -20.78 -26.51
CA PHE A 270 -9.46 -21.11 -26.95
C PHE A 270 -9.60 -22.57 -27.40
N ASP A 271 -8.54 -23.18 -27.88
CA ASP A 271 -8.58 -24.50 -28.51
C ASP A 271 -8.78 -25.64 -27.52
N ASN A 272 -8.38 -25.43 -26.28
CA ASN A 272 -8.54 -26.41 -25.21
C ASN A 272 -8.77 -25.70 -23.86
N TYR A 273 -9.38 -26.41 -22.90
CA TYR A 273 -9.62 -25.90 -21.55
C TYR A 273 -8.44 -26.16 -20.60
N LYS A 274 -7.25 -26.44 -21.16
CA LYS A 274 -6.06 -26.73 -20.37
C LYS A 274 -5.30 -25.44 -20.05
N LYS A 275 -4.63 -25.48 -18.90
CA LYS A 275 -3.84 -24.37 -18.38
C LYS A 275 -2.36 -24.55 -18.66
N GLY A 276 -1.68 -23.45 -18.93
CA GLY A 276 -0.24 -23.36 -19.12
C GLY A 276 0.34 -22.16 -18.36
N ILE A 277 1.65 -21.95 -18.45
CA ILE A 277 2.35 -20.85 -17.78
C ILE A 277 3.02 -19.98 -18.84
N ILE A 278 2.87 -18.67 -18.65
CA ILE A 278 3.50 -17.61 -19.45
C ILE A 278 4.27 -16.64 -18.54
N ASP A 279 5.37 -16.10 -19.05
CA ASP A 279 6.07 -15.02 -18.34
C ASP A 279 5.50 -13.62 -18.66
N SER A 280 5.96 -12.61 -17.93
CA SER A 280 5.54 -11.22 -18.10
C SER A 280 5.92 -10.60 -19.46
N LYS A 281 6.76 -11.27 -20.25
CA LYS A 281 7.16 -10.87 -21.60
C LYS A 281 6.36 -11.59 -22.68
N GLY A 282 5.43 -12.46 -22.30
CA GLY A 282 4.61 -13.23 -23.24
C GLY A 282 5.24 -14.52 -23.75
N LYS A 283 6.38 -14.97 -23.18
CA LYS A 283 7.01 -16.25 -23.51
C LYS A 283 6.29 -17.38 -22.79
N ILE A 284 5.89 -18.41 -23.54
CA ILE A 284 5.31 -19.63 -22.99
C ILE A 284 6.40 -20.46 -22.32
N LEU A 285 6.23 -20.71 -21.01
CA LEU A 285 7.13 -21.52 -20.21
C LEU A 285 6.61 -22.94 -20.03
N LEU A 286 5.29 -23.12 -20.00
CA LEU A 286 4.62 -24.40 -19.88
C LEU A 286 3.41 -24.41 -20.84
N ASN A 287 3.36 -25.40 -21.75
CA ASN A 287 2.25 -25.56 -22.66
C ASN A 287 0.93 -25.85 -21.92
N PRO A 288 -0.24 -25.49 -22.48
CA PRO A 288 -1.53 -25.64 -21.82
C PRO A 288 -2.00 -27.12 -21.89
N ILE A 289 -1.50 -27.94 -20.98
CA ILE A 289 -1.76 -29.39 -20.90
C ILE A 289 -2.38 -29.84 -19.57
N PHE A 290 -2.51 -28.93 -18.59
CA PHE A 290 -3.00 -29.22 -17.24
C PHE A 290 -4.48 -28.87 -17.09
N ASP A 291 -5.22 -29.70 -16.34
CA ASP A 291 -6.61 -29.46 -15.96
C ASP A 291 -6.72 -28.40 -14.86
N GLU A 292 -5.84 -28.50 -13.88
CA GLU A 292 -5.65 -27.56 -12.77
C GLU A 292 -4.19 -27.16 -12.72
N LEU A 293 -3.90 -25.91 -12.35
CA LEU A 293 -2.54 -25.41 -12.27
C LEU A 293 -2.46 -24.33 -11.21
N TYR A 294 -1.45 -24.42 -10.36
CA TYR A 294 -1.13 -23.49 -9.28
C TYR A 294 0.33 -23.08 -9.44
N ILE A 295 0.62 -21.78 -9.30
CA ILE A 295 1.97 -21.24 -9.48
C ILE A 295 2.32 -20.28 -8.37
N THR A 296 3.61 -20.20 -8.03
CA THR A 296 4.18 -19.26 -7.06
C THR A 296 4.98 -18.17 -7.76
N LYS A 297 5.33 -17.12 -7.01
CA LYS A 297 6.16 -16.01 -7.51
C LYS A 297 7.60 -16.41 -7.90
N ASN A 298 8.10 -17.53 -7.41
CA ASN A 298 9.42 -18.07 -7.77
C ASN A 298 9.36 -19.10 -8.91
N GLY A 299 8.19 -19.30 -9.53
CA GLY A 299 8.00 -20.18 -10.68
C GLY A 299 7.76 -21.66 -10.34
N ASN A 300 7.74 -22.06 -9.07
CA ASN A 300 7.30 -23.40 -8.71
C ASN A 300 5.81 -23.57 -8.99
N TRP A 301 5.43 -24.73 -9.46
CA TRP A 301 4.04 -25.03 -9.80
C TRP A 301 3.61 -26.43 -9.39
N LEU A 302 2.31 -26.60 -9.24
CA LEU A 302 1.60 -27.86 -9.07
C LEU A 302 0.50 -27.94 -10.11
N GLY A 303 0.47 -28.99 -10.91
CA GLY A 303 -0.53 -29.16 -11.97
C GLY A 303 -1.14 -30.54 -11.97
N LYS A 304 -2.46 -30.62 -12.28
CA LYS A 304 -3.20 -31.87 -12.46
C LYS A 304 -3.33 -32.21 -13.93
N LYS A 305 -2.96 -33.43 -14.29
CA LYS A 305 -3.10 -33.95 -15.65
C LYS A 305 -3.54 -35.42 -15.59
N LYS A 306 -4.62 -35.77 -16.27
CA LYS A 306 -5.18 -37.12 -16.28
C LYS A 306 -5.37 -37.73 -14.87
N GLY A 307 -5.88 -36.92 -13.94
CA GLY A 307 -6.14 -37.32 -12.55
C GLY A 307 -4.93 -37.33 -11.61
N LEU A 308 -3.71 -37.20 -12.11
CA LEU A 308 -2.48 -37.20 -11.32
C LEU A 308 -1.95 -35.77 -11.11
N TYR A 309 -1.38 -35.51 -9.95
CA TYR A 309 -0.72 -34.25 -9.66
C TYR A 309 0.79 -34.32 -9.88
N PHE A 310 1.33 -33.29 -10.51
CA PHE A 310 2.74 -33.11 -10.84
C PHE A 310 3.26 -31.81 -10.26
N THR A 311 4.47 -31.85 -9.74
CA THR A 311 5.18 -30.65 -9.27
C THR A 311 6.13 -30.12 -10.34
N SER A 312 6.64 -28.91 -10.18
CA SER A 312 7.60 -28.28 -11.12
C SER A 312 8.90 -29.10 -11.30
N ASN A 313 9.29 -29.94 -10.33
CA ASN A 313 10.38 -30.90 -10.47
C ASN A 313 9.94 -32.28 -10.98
N MET A 314 8.75 -32.33 -11.62
CA MET A 314 8.18 -33.52 -12.24
C MET A 314 7.88 -34.70 -11.30
N LYS A 315 7.85 -34.46 -9.99
CA LYS A 315 7.43 -35.49 -9.02
C LYS A 315 5.93 -35.70 -9.12
N VAL A 316 5.50 -36.96 -9.19
CA VAL A 316 4.10 -37.37 -9.15
C VAL A 316 3.66 -37.49 -7.69
N LEU A 317 2.52 -36.90 -7.38
CA LEU A 317 1.91 -36.95 -6.04
C LEU A 317 0.69 -37.82 -6.04
N LYS A 318 0.62 -38.76 -5.10
CA LYS A 318 -0.56 -39.59 -4.85
C LYS A 318 -1.42 -38.91 -3.78
N ILE A 319 -2.26 -37.98 -4.23
CA ILE A 319 -3.24 -37.25 -3.42
C ILE A 319 -4.59 -37.27 -4.13
N ASP A 320 -5.68 -37.18 -3.39
CA ASP A 320 -7.03 -37.31 -3.93
C ASP A 320 -7.44 -35.99 -4.61
N ARG A 321 -7.26 -34.89 -3.88
CA ARG A 321 -7.53 -33.56 -4.43
C ARG A 321 -6.73 -32.47 -3.74
N ILE A 322 -6.55 -31.36 -4.47
CA ILE A 322 -6.12 -30.08 -3.92
C ILE A 322 -7.36 -29.22 -3.69
N ILE A 323 -7.39 -28.60 -2.53
CA ILE A 323 -8.37 -27.61 -2.22
C ILE A 323 -7.75 -26.25 -2.60
N PRO A 324 -8.33 -25.54 -3.60
CA PRO A 324 -7.73 -24.31 -4.13
C PRO A 324 -7.57 -23.24 -3.06
N ASN A 325 -6.40 -22.65 -2.99
CA ASN A 325 -6.14 -21.45 -2.21
C ASN A 325 -5.45 -20.40 -3.11
N LYS A 326 -5.63 -19.12 -2.83
CA LYS A 326 -4.99 -18.03 -3.57
C LYS A 326 -3.48 -17.92 -3.30
N LYS A 327 -2.90 -18.82 -2.48
CA LYS A 327 -1.55 -18.69 -1.90
C LYS A 327 -0.63 -19.83 -2.27
N ASP A 328 0.60 -19.68 -1.81
CA ASP A 328 1.69 -20.62 -2.07
C ASP A 328 1.65 -21.84 -1.16
N ILE A 329 0.71 -21.88 -0.19
CA ILE A 329 0.42 -23.05 0.65
C ILE A 329 -0.96 -23.58 0.29
N LEU A 330 -1.00 -24.82 -0.16
CA LEU A 330 -2.22 -25.49 -0.59
C LEU A 330 -2.63 -26.55 0.45
N VAL A 331 -3.91 -26.72 0.63
CA VAL A 331 -4.45 -27.86 1.39
C VAL A 331 -4.63 -29.02 0.44
N TYR A 332 -4.19 -30.20 0.83
CA TYR A 332 -4.47 -31.43 0.09
C TYR A 332 -5.27 -32.41 0.94
N GLU A 333 -6.04 -33.21 0.27
CA GLU A 333 -6.77 -34.33 0.86
C GLU A 333 -6.19 -35.65 0.36
N LYS A 334 -6.04 -36.59 1.27
CA LYS A 334 -5.67 -37.96 1.00
C LYS A 334 -6.27 -38.87 2.06
N ASP A 335 -6.92 -39.94 1.65
CA ASP A 335 -7.56 -40.92 2.53
C ASP A 335 -8.51 -40.28 3.57
N ASN A 336 -9.32 -39.29 3.14
CA ASN A 336 -10.25 -38.48 3.96
C ASN A 336 -9.59 -37.70 5.12
N LYS A 337 -8.30 -37.47 5.07
CA LYS A 337 -7.56 -36.59 5.98
C LYS A 337 -6.86 -35.49 5.19
N TYR A 338 -6.59 -34.39 5.87
CA TYR A 338 -6.03 -33.19 5.27
C TYR A 338 -4.60 -32.95 5.69
N GLY A 339 -3.81 -32.39 4.78
CA GLY A 339 -2.45 -31.93 5.00
C GLY A 339 -2.16 -30.68 4.20
N LEU A 340 -0.96 -30.14 4.32
CA LEU A 340 -0.53 -28.91 3.65
C LEU A 340 0.64 -29.16 2.69
N ILE A 341 0.65 -28.42 1.60
CA ILE A 341 1.74 -28.34 0.62
C ILE A 341 2.24 -26.90 0.60
N ASN A 342 3.50 -26.68 0.96
CA ASN A 342 4.17 -25.41 0.66
C ASN A 342 4.72 -25.48 -0.77
N LEU A 343 4.04 -24.82 -1.71
CA LEU A 343 4.41 -24.86 -3.11
C LEU A 343 5.72 -24.07 -3.38
N PHE A 344 6.08 -23.10 -2.51
CA PHE A 344 7.29 -22.31 -2.66
C PHE A 344 8.58 -23.15 -2.53
N ASN A 345 8.60 -24.14 -1.63
CA ASN A 345 9.73 -25.02 -1.38
C ASN A 345 9.43 -26.53 -1.61
N LEU A 346 8.21 -26.84 -2.06
CA LEU A 346 7.71 -28.19 -2.32
C LEU A 346 7.78 -29.14 -1.10
N LYS A 347 7.62 -28.59 0.11
CA LYS A 347 7.50 -29.38 1.33
C LYS A 347 6.06 -29.78 1.62
N PHE A 348 5.86 -30.91 2.27
CA PHE A 348 4.57 -31.49 2.60
C PHE A 348 4.51 -31.78 4.10
N THR A 349 3.31 -31.64 4.69
CA THR A 349 3.01 -32.20 6.01
C THR A 349 2.37 -33.58 5.87
N GLU A 350 2.21 -34.29 6.98
CA GLU A 350 1.34 -35.46 7.03
C GLU A 350 -0.12 -35.07 6.94
N ASN A 351 -0.98 -35.98 6.47
CA ASN A 351 -2.43 -35.77 6.38
C ASN A 351 -3.11 -36.35 7.63
N ILE A 352 -3.12 -35.62 8.70
CA ILE A 352 -3.65 -36.06 10.00
C ILE A 352 -4.89 -35.32 10.47
N TYR A 353 -5.22 -34.17 9.87
CA TYR A 353 -6.31 -33.29 10.32
C TYR A 353 -7.68 -33.71 9.78
N GLU A 354 -8.73 -33.50 10.57
CA GLU A 354 -10.13 -33.73 10.17
C GLU A 354 -10.65 -32.63 9.26
N SER A 355 -10.24 -31.39 9.52
CA SER A 355 -10.44 -30.27 8.58
C SER A 355 -9.30 -29.26 8.68
N ILE A 356 -9.08 -28.55 7.59
CA ILE A 356 -8.16 -27.39 7.53
C ILE A 356 -8.89 -26.25 6.81
N SER A 357 -9.09 -25.13 7.50
CA SER A 357 -9.65 -23.94 6.87
C SER A 357 -8.65 -23.33 5.91
N GLN A 358 -9.14 -22.97 4.72
CA GLN A 358 -8.30 -22.47 3.63
C GLN A 358 -8.15 -20.96 3.58
N GLU A 359 -8.78 -20.25 4.47
CA GLU A 359 -9.03 -18.83 4.27
C GLU A 359 -7.92 -17.90 4.78
N VAL A 360 -6.70 -18.42 5.02
CA VAL A 360 -5.69 -17.69 5.79
C VAL A 360 -4.39 -17.47 5.04
N ASP A 361 -3.87 -16.23 5.06
CA ASP A 361 -2.63 -15.86 4.37
C ASP A 361 -1.38 -16.34 5.08
N THR A 362 -1.31 -16.22 6.39
CA THR A 362 -0.14 -16.54 7.18
C THR A 362 -0.37 -17.65 8.21
N GLY A 363 -1.59 -18.17 8.30
CA GLY A 363 -1.94 -19.22 9.21
C GLY A 363 -3.10 -20.11 8.73
N PHE A 364 -3.45 -21.09 9.52
CA PHE A 364 -4.53 -22.05 9.26
C PHE A 364 -5.35 -22.28 10.51
N ILE A 365 -6.65 -22.41 10.34
CA ILE A 365 -7.55 -22.95 11.37
C ILE A 365 -7.59 -24.45 11.16
N LEU A 366 -7.14 -25.20 12.12
CA LEU A 366 -7.12 -26.66 12.14
C LEU A 366 -8.23 -27.16 13.04
N GLU A 367 -8.91 -28.22 12.63
CA GLU A 367 -9.88 -28.93 13.46
C GLU A 367 -9.38 -30.34 13.70
N ASN A 368 -9.35 -30.72 14.95
CA ASN A 368 -9.09 -32.07 15.38
C ASN A 368 -9.88 -32.36 16.66
N GLU A 369 -10.62 -33.46 16.68
CA GLU A 369 -11.46 -33.89 17.83
C GLU A 369 -12.45 -32.79 18.32
N GLY A 370 -13.02 -32.03 17.37
CA GLY A 370 -13.99 -30.96 17.67
C GLY A 370 -13.41 -29.72 18.33
N LYS A 371 -12.07 -29.57 18.36
CA LYS A 371 -11.37 -28.40 18.86
C LYS A 371 -10.70 -27.65 17.72
N TYR A 372 -10.67 -26.32 17.84
CA TYR A 372 -10.10 -25.43 16.84
C TYR A 372 -8.79 -24.82 17.33
N SER A 373 -7.78 -24.88 16.49
CA SER A 373 -6.46 -24.26 16.72
C SER A 373 -6.10 -23.35 15.56
N LEU A 374 -5.44 -22.23 15.85
CA LEU A 374 -4.91 -21.29 14.86
C LEU A 374 -3.39 -21.39 14.84
N ILE A 375 -2.81 -21.71 13.68
CA ILE A 375 -1.37 -21.95 13.54
C ILE A 375 -0.82 -21.06 12.42
N LYS A 376 0.35 -20.45 12.63
CA LYS A 376 1.10 -19.73 11.59
C LYS A 376 1.64 -20.70 10.54
N SER A 377 1.51 -20.35 9.27
CA SER A 377 1.95 -21.21 8.17
C SER A 377 3.45 -21.53 8.17
N GLY A 378 4.30 -20.60 8.64
CA GLY A 378 5.75 -20.83 8.77
C GLY A 378 6.11 -21.86 9.84
N GLU A 379 5.41 -21.87 10.96
CA GLU A 379 5.64 -22.79 12.09
C GLU A 379 5.28 -24.23 11.75
N PHE A 380 4.31 -24.41 10.86
CA PHE A 380 3.83 -25.71 10.42
C PHE A 380 4.90 -26.56 9.70
N PHE A 381 5.81 -25.92 8.97
CA PHE A 381 6.85 -26.59 8.19
C PHE A 381 8.17 -26.74 8.92
N GLU A 382 8.33 -26.13 10.09
CA GLU A 382 9.57 -26.16 10.87
C GLU A 382 9.56 -27.21 11.98
N ASN A 383 8.51 -28.06 12.09
CA ASN A 383 8.28 -29.02 13.18
C ASN A 383 8.30 -28.39 14.59
N LYS A 384 8.04 -27.09 14.68
CA LYS A 384 7.92 -26.37 15.95
C LYS A 384 6.44 -26.14 16.29
N ILE A 385 5.69 -27.22 16.50
CA ILE A 385 4.30 -27.17 16.97
C ILE A 385 4.21 -26.76 18.46
N GLU A 386 5.34 -26.48 19.10
CA GLU A 386 5.39 -26.28 20.55
C GLU A 386 5.06 -24.87 21.05
N ASN A 387 4.87 -23.88 20.18
CA ASN A 387 4.49 -22.55 20.64
C ASN A 387 3.08 -22.19 20.18
N ASP A 388 2.15 -22.56 21.01
CA ASP A 388 0.73 -22.29 20.95
C ASP A 388 0.39 -20.83 20.63
N VAL A 389 0.10 -20.54 19.38
CA VAL A 389 -0.66 -19.36 19.08
C VAL A 389 -2.12 -19.66 19.40
N ASP A 390 -2.48 -19.42 20.66
CA ASP A 390 -3.85 -19.45 21.18
C ASP A 390 -4.66 -20.71 20.81
N THR A 391 -4.34 -21.81 21.45
CA THR A 391 -5.09 -23.07 21.33
C THR A 391 -6.38 -23.01 22.13
N GLN A 392 -7.45 -23.59 21.58
CA GLN A 392 -8.72 -23.90 22.22
C GLN A 392 -9.64 -22.72 22.49
N HIS A 393 -10.23 -22.20 21.41
CA HIS A 393 -11.40 -21.32 21.48
C HIS A 393 -12.68 -22.14 21.23
N ASP A 394 -13.80 -21.63 21.73
CA ASP A 394 -15.11 -22.22 21.45
C ASP A 394 -15.42 -22.15 19.95
N TYR A 395 -14.97 -21.09 19.30
CA TYR A 395 -14.97 -20.93 17.84
C TYR A 395 -14.00 -19.84 17.41
N ILE A 396 -13.56 -19.91 16.15
CA ILE A 396 -12.69 -18.90 15.53
C ILE A 396 -13.34 -18.42 14.25
N ILE A 397 -13.48 -17.12 14.08
CA ILE A 397 -13.95 -16.54 12.83
C ILE A 397 -12.84 -15.75 12.16
N LYS A 398 -12.70 -15.92 10.87
CA LYS A 398 -11.81 -15.09 10.07
C LYS A 398 -12.49 -13.75 9.78
N ILE A 399 -11.78 -12.65 10.03
CA ILE A 399 -12.23 -11.29 9.75
C ILE A 399 -11.55 -10.74 8.49
N ASP A 400 -10.23 -10.89 8.42
CA ASP A 400 -9.38 -10.53 7.28
C ASP A 400 -8.15 -11.45 7.23
N ASP A 401 -7.22 -11.24 6.31
CA ASP A 401 -6.13 -12.18 6.03
C ASP A 401 -5.40 -12.69 7.29
N ASP A 402 -4.90 -11.82 8.13
CA ASP A 402 -4.22 -12.19 9.36
C ASP A 402 -5.02 -11.88 10.63
N ILE A 403 -6.31 -11.56 10.50
CA ILE A 403 -7.12 -11.06 11.59
C ILE A 403 -8.28 -11.97 11.90
N TYR A 404 -8.40 -12.32 13.16
CA TYR A 404 -9.37 -13.28 13.69
C TYR A 404 -10.16 -12.71 14.84
N GLY A 405 -11.39 -13.20 14.95
CA GLY A 405 -12.22 -13.09 16.13
C GLY A 405 -12.18 -14.41 16.90
N LEU A 406 -11.62 -14.38 18.09
CA LEU A 406 -11.56 -15.53 19.00
C LEU A 406 -12.81 -15.54 19.87
N GLY A 407 -13.69 -16.49 19.63
CA GLY A 407 -15.03 -16.51 20.19
C GLY A 407 -15.17 -17.27 21.51
N ASN A 408 -16.06 -16.77 22.37
CA ASN A 408 -16.47 -17.41 23.61
C ASN A 408 -17.99 -17.50 23.70
N PHE A 409 -18.56 -18.70 23.74
CA PHE A 409 -20.01 -18.92 23.80
C PHE A 409 -20.64 -18.37 25.08
N LYS A 410 -19.97 -18.53 26.22
CA LYS A 410 -20.49 -18.08 27.52
C LYS A 410 -20.60 -16.55 27.58
N ARG A 411 -19.64 -15.83 27.06
CA ARG A 411 -19.62 -14.36 27.06
C ARG A 411 -20.37 -13.74 25.89
N LYS A 412 -20.64 -14.51 24.84
CA LYS A 412 -21.22 -14.04 23.57
C LYS A 412 -20.42 -12.88 22.97
N SER A 413 -19.10 -12.97 23.06
CA SER A 413 -18.16 -11.92 22.65
C SER A 413 -17.03 -12.52 21.82
N LEU A 414 -16.34 -11.62 21.10
CA LEU A 414 -15.18 -11.89 20.28
C LEU A 414 -14.00 -11.05 20.78
N LYS A 415 -12.83 -11.64 20.90
CA LYS A 415 -11.57 -10.90 21.05
C LYS A 415 -10.92 -10.77 19.69
N TYR A 416 -10.43 -9.57 19.38
CA TYR A 416 -9.62 -9.32 18.19
C TYR A 416 -8.23 -9.93 18.36
N TYR A 417 -7.76 -10.61 17.36
CA TYR A 417 -6.41 -11.14 17.29
C TYR A 417 -5.81 -10.95 15.90
N ASN A 418 -4.61 -10.38 15.85
CA ASN A 418 -3.84 -10.24 14.63
C ASN A 418 -2.68 -11.24 14.66
N LEU A 419 -2.75 -12.23 13.80
CA LEU A 419 -1.78 -13.34 13.74
C LEU A 419 -0.39 -12.87 13.29
N TYR A 420 -0.34 -11.88 12.37
CA TYR A 420 0.93 -11.35 11.87
C TYR A 420 1.72 -10.58 12.94
N THR A 421 1.04 -9.70 13.67
CA THR A 421 1.67 -8.87 14.71
C THR A 421 1.70 -9.54 16.08
N GLY A 422 0.92 -10.60 16.30
CA GLY A 422 0.72 -11.23 17.61
C GLY A 422 -0.13 -10.40 18.58
N VAL A 423 -0.73 -9.29 18.12
CA VAL A 423 -1.50 -8.39 18.99
C VAL A 423 -2.90 -8.91 19.26
N LYS A 424 -3.26 -9.01 20.53
CA LYS A 424 -4.60 -9.30 21.03
C LYS A 424 -5.13 -8.07 21.75
N LEU A 425 -6.33 -7.61 21.39
CA LEU A 425 -6.93 -6.47 22.07
C LEU A 425 -7.69 -6.96 23.32
N GLU A 426 -7.53 -6.22 24.42
CA GLU A 426 -8.26 -6.48 25.65
C GLU A 426 -9.77 -6.17 25.51
N GLN A 427 -10.12 -5.26 24.61
CA GLN A 427 -11.50 -4.92 24.32
C GLN A 427 -12.23 -6.12 23.70
N GLU A 428 -13.32 -6.52 24.32
CA GLU A 428 -14.25 -7.49 23.77
C GLU A 428 -15.30 -6.82 22.87
N PHE A 429 -15.59 -7.46 21.74
CA PHE A 429 -16.52 -6.96 20.74
C PHE A 429 -17.74 -7.88 20.62
N LYS A 430 -18.90 -7.30 20.39
CA LYS A 430 -20.12 -8.06 20.06
C LYS A 430 -19.97 -8.70 18.67
N ASN A 431 -19.35 -7.98 17.76
CA ASN A 431 -19.09 -8.41 16.40
C ASN A 431 -17.79 -7.79 15.88
N LEU A 432 -17.11 -8.51 15.00
CA LEU A 432 -15.94 -8.05 14.26
C LEU A 432 -16.20 -8.33 12.78
N LYS A 433 -15.96 -7.35 11.92
CA LYS A 433 -16.12 -7.50 10.47
C LYS A 433 -15.03 -6.75 9.71
N LYS A 434 -14.73 -7.20 8.52
CA LYS A 434 -13.86 -6.47 7.60
C LYS A 434 -14.54 -5.17 7.17
N GLY A 435 -13.86 -4.05 7.42
CA GLY A 435 -14.27 -2.75 6.90
C GLY A 435 -13.62 -2.47 5.55
N SER A 436 -12.32 -2.76 5.45
CA SER A 436 -11.52 -2.70 4.22
C SER A 436 -10.30 -3.62 4.38
N SER A 437 -9.39 -3.67 3.40
CA SER A 437 -8.13 -4.42 3.57
C SER A 437 -7.19 -3.81 4.63
N GLU A 438 -7.43 -2.58 5.04
CA GLU A 438 -6.59 -1.85 6.00
C GLU A 438 -7.28 -1.64 7.35
N VAL A 439 -8.58 -1.96 7.46
CA VAL A 439 -9.36 -1.68 8.66
C VAL A 439 -10.35 -2.79 8.97
N VAL A 440 -10.36 -3.22 10.22
CA VAL A 440 -11.40 -4.04 10.82
C VAL A 440 -12.33 -3.15 11.63
N VAL A 441 -13.62 -3.43 11.57
CA VAL A 441 -14.65 -2.74 12.34
C VAL A 441 -15.11 -3.65 13.48
N GLY A 442 -14.85 -3.24 14.72
CA GLY A 442 -15.36 -3.88 15.92
C GLY A 442 -16.62 -3.18 16.42
N GLU A 443 -17.60 -3.93 16.85
CA GLU A 443 -18.87 -3.43 17.39
C GLU A 443 -18.91 -3.60 18.90
N VAL A 444 -19.13 -2.49 19.63
CA VAL A 444 -19.34 -2.48 21.08
C VAL A 444 -20.60 -1.65 21.37
N LYS A 445 -21.67 -2.29 21.82
CA LYS A 445 -22.99 -1.64 21.99
C LYS A 445 -23.43 -0.93 20.70
N ASP A 446 -23.58 0.38 20.73
CA ASP A 446 -24.02 1.20 19.60
C ASP A 446 -22.86 1.96 18.91
N GLU A 447 -21.64 1.58 19.20
CA GLU A 447 -20.44 2.22 18.64
C GLU A 447 -19.69 1.25 17.72
N TYR A 448 -19.06 1.80 16.68
CA TYR A 448 -18.04 1.16 15.87
C TYR A 448 -16.66 1.65 16.29
N TYR A 449 -15.75 0.69 16.38
CA TYR A 449 -14.32 0.88 16.61
C TYR A 449 -13.58 0.50 15.32
N PHE A 450 -12.77 1.41 14.80
CA PHE A 450 -11.98 1.16 13.61
C PHE A 450 -10.57 0.78 14.02
N ILE A 451 -10.17 -0.45 13.69
CA ILE A 451 -8.90 -1.06 14.07
C ILE A 451 -8.06 -1.15 12.81
N ARG A 452 -6.90 -0.49 12.77
CA ARG A 452 -5.99 -0.59 11.62
C ARG A 452 -5.33 -1.96 11.58
N SER A 453 -5.39 -2.63 10.42
CA SER A 453 -4.91 -4.01 10.26
C SER A 453 -3.40 -4.14 10.43
N SER A 454 -2.62 -3.14 9.99
CA SER A 454 -1.15 -3.20 9.98
C SER A 454 -0.49 -3.19 11.37
N ASP A 455 -1.07 -2.51 12.36
CA ASP A 455 -0.51 -2.36 13.71
C ASP A 455 -1.50 -2.62 14.83
N SER A 456 -2.72 -3.01 14.49
CA SER A 456 -3.80 -3.36 15.44
C SER A 456 -4.22 -2.21 16.37
N LYS A 457 -3.96 -0.96 15.99
CA LYS A 457 -4.38 0.22 16.74
C LYS A 457 -5.82 0.61 16.45
N ILE A 458 -6.55 1.01 17.49
CA ILE A 458 -7.85 1.67 17.34
C ILE A 458 -7.58 3.10 16.87
N ILE A 459 -7.93 3.41 15.62
CA ILE A 459 -7.67 4.68 14.97
C ILE A 459 -8.84 5.67 15.06
N ALA A 460 -10.04 5.17 15.25
CA ALA A 460 -11.23 6.00 15.45
C ALA A 460 -12.36 5.19 16.11
N LYS A 461 -13.34 5.89 16.66
CA LYS A 461 -14.63 5.35 17.09
C LYS A 461 -15.76 6.30 16.76
N THR A 462 -16.93 5.78 16.51
CA THR A 462 -18.13 6.57 16.21
C THR A 462 -19.40 5.80 16.52
N LYS A 463 -20.55 6.49 16.65
CA LYS A 463 -21.87 5.85 16.65
C LYS A 463 -22.11 5.18 15.30
N LYS A 464 -22.85 4.06 15.29
CA LYS A 464 -23.10 3.28 14.07
C LYS A 464 -23.69 4.10 12.92
N ASP A 465 -24.65 4.96 13.23
CA ASP A 465 -25.37 5.77 12.23
C ASP A 465 -24.50 6.85 11.56
N ASN A 466 -23.33 7.14 12.14
CA ASN A 466 -22.44 8.16 11.61
C ASN A 466 -21.46 7.63 10.56
N LEU A 467 -21.32 6.31 10.38
CA LEU A 467 -20.48 5.75 9.33
C LEU A 467 -21.18 5.84 7.98
N ILE A 468 -20.60 6.62 7.04
CA ILE A 468 -21.09 6.75 5.66
C ILE A 468 -20.36 5.81 4.72
N TYR A 469 -19.00 5.78 4.82
CA TYR A 469 -18.19 5.02 3.86
C TYR A 469 -16.83 4.64 4.45
N ILE A 470 -16.30 3.51 4.01
CA ILE A 470 -14.96 3.04 4.36
C ILE A 470 -14.32 2.35 3.15
N ASN A 471 -13.04 2.65 2.90
CA ASN A 471 -12.22 1.95 1.91
C ASN A 471 -10.79 1.72 2.45
N LYS A 472 -9.86 1.30 1.58
CA LYS A 472 -8.45 1.04 1.94
C LYS A 472 -7.71 2.26 2.50
N LYS A 473 -8.17 3.47 2.20
CA LYS A 473 -7.43 4.71 2.49
C LYS A 473 -8.20 5.65 3.42
N TYR A 474 -9.54 5.64 3.33
CA TYR A 474 -10.37 6.60 4.02
C TYR A 474 -11.52 5.98 4.78
N ILE A 475 -11.85 6.60 5.93
CA ILE A 475 -13.11 6.43 6.66
C ILE A 475 -13.86 7.76 6.56
N LEU A 476 -15.10 7.74 6.08
CA LEU A 476 -15.98 8.91 6.02
C LEU A 476 -17.06 8.79 7.07
N LEU A 477 -17.12 9.74 7.98
CA LEU A 477 -18.08 9.85 9.07
C LEU A 477 -18.95 11.08 8.88
N LYS A 478 -20.21 11.01 9.32
CA LYS A 478 -21.09 12.16 9.48
C LYS A 478 -20.88 12.76 10.89
N GLU A 479 -20.61 14.04 10.95
CA GLU A 479 -20.50 14.79 12.22
C GLU A 479 -21.47 15.97 12.21
N LYS A 480 -22.60 15.83 12.90
CA LYS A 480 -23.73 16.82 12.87
C LYS A 480 -24.20 17.05 11.44
N ILE A 481 -23.86 18.22 10.86
CA ILE A 481 -24.20 18.59 9.48
C ILE A 481 -23.03 18.38 8.50
N ASP A 482 -21.81 18.25 8.99
CA ASP A 482 -20.57 18.13 8.19
C ASP A 482 -20.09 16.70 8.06
N TYR A 483 -18.99 16.50 7.35
CA TYR A 483 -18.35 15.21 7.17
C TYR A 483 -16.91 15.24 7.68
N LYS A 484 -16.52 14.17 8.39
CA LYS A 484 -15.15 13.93 8.82
C LYS A 484 -14.54 12.84 7.97
N LEU A 485 -13.53 13.18 7.20
CA LEU A 485 -12.76 12.25 6.38
C LEU A 485 -11.44 11.93 7.08
N ILE A 486 -11.22 10.65 7.37
CA ILE A 486 -10.05 10.15 8.08
C ILE A 486 -9.17 9.39 7.09
N ASN A 487 -7.92 9.80 6.92
CA ASN A 487 -6.92 9.07 6.15
C ASN A 487 -6.24 8.03 7.03
N ILE A 488 -6.54 6.75 6.80
CA ILE A 488 -6.08 5.61 7.61
C ILE A 488 -4.56 5.50 7.65
N GLN A 489 -3.88 5.89 6.57
CA GLN A 489 -2.43 5.76 6.42
C GLN A 489 -1.64 6.89 7.10
N GLU A 490 -2.31 8.00 7.44
CA GLU A 490 -1.66 9.19 8.01
C GLU A 490 -1.87 9.34 9.52
N ILE A 491 -2.82 8.60 10.11
CA ILE A 491 -3.02 8.52 11.56
C ILE A 491 -2.06 7.50 12.15
#